data_04601b397df74f9d72e0e3084afe544a
#
_entry.id   04601b397df74f9d72e0e3084afe544a
#
_cell.length_a   1.000
_cell.length_b   1.000
_cell.length_c   1.000
_cell.angle_alpha   90.00
_cell.angle_beta   90.00
_cell.angle_gamma   90.00
#
_symmetry.space_group_name_H-M   'P 1'
#
loop_
_entity.id
_entity.type
_entity.pdbx_description
1 polymer ?
#
loop_
_entity_poly.entity_id
_entity_poly.type
_entity_poly.pdbx_seq_one_letter_code
_entity_poly.pdbx_strand_id
1 'polypeptide(L)'
;MFELDYHMLNEPMKKFTYLTIAISAFTSFFSCDDDSWIRISEERIYSISGVSAFNNGWLVVHDNKKINQPRVSLLSKSNQLKDLTWPHSSLPYDLEAIHSIPNYGNQYVVMESTGKCYRIIVNPDTEEIRIKGEFKLPGLSESMNLEGLALIESNGVLKVFYGDRGSDSRPSTLFFADYNVKQNDITVVRSYSFSLLESMSDKRNIADLVFDKKGNLWSAATSDPGNDGPFETRLFRVGKMSKEGSFSITRPMKSSKTFENEKVEAITTYKSGILLLTDNENL
;
A
#
# COMPACT_ATOMS: atom_id res chain seq x y z
N MET A 1 -0.28 46.98 -35.00
CA MET A 1 1.05 46.47 -35.28
C MET A 1 1.91 46.81 -34.07
N PHE A 2 1.94 45.90 -33.10
CA PHE A 2 2.77 46.01 -31.90
C PHE A 2 3.53 44.69 -31.78
N GLU A 3 4.83 44.75 -32.04
CA GLU A 3 5.79 43.68 -31.75
C GLU A 3 6.05 43.64 -30.26
N LEU A 4 6.00 42.46 -29.68
CA LEU A 4 6.42 42.18 -28.32
C LEU A 4 7.69 41.36 -28.38
N ASP A 5 8.80 42.01 -28.06
CA ASP A 5 10.12 41.40 -27.90
C ASP A 5 10.11 40.48 -26.66
N TYR A 6 10.41 39.19 -26.84
CA TYR A 6 10.69 38.23 -25.78
C TYR A 6 12.20 38.17 -25.52
N HIS A 7 12.65 38.85 -24.49
CA HIS A 7 13.97 38.60 -23.91
C HIS A 7 13.91 37.34 -23.02
N MET A 8 14.50 36.27 -23.50
CA MET A 8 14.76 35.07 -22.69
C MET A 8 16.01 35.30 -21.85
N LEU A 9 15.84 35.48 -20.56
CA LEU A 9 16.92 35.45 -19.58
C LEU A 9 17.23 33.99 -19.24
N ASN A 10 18.42 33.52 -19.61
CA ASN A 10 19.02 32.27 -19.19
C ASN A 10 19.43 32.37 -17.73
N GLU A 11 18.63 31.83 -16.84
CA GLU A 11 19.04 31.50 -15.47
C GLU A 11 19.31 29.99 -15.36
N PRO A 12 20.37 29.54 -14.66
CA PRO A 12 20.68 28.14 -14.53
C PRO A 12 19.62 27.46 -13.63
N MET A 13 18.92 26.48 -14.19
CA MET A 13 17.93 25.68 -13.49
C MET A 13 18.55 24.99 -12.26
N LYS A 14 18.16 25.42 -11.07
CA LYS A 14 18.34 24.65 -9.84
C LYS A 14 17.53 23.36 -9.99
N LYS A 15 18.20 22.21 -9.85
CA LYS A 15 17.56 20.90 -9.84
C LYS A 15 16.58 20.84 -8.67
N PHE A 16 15.30 20.98 -8.96
CA PHE A 16 14.24 20.65 -8.01
C PHE A 16 13.97 19.16 -8.14
N THR A 17 14.21 18.45 -7.05
CA THR A 17 13.86 17.03 -6.93
C THR A 17 12.35 16.93 -6.69
N TYR A 18 11.62 16.37 -7.65
CA TYR A 18 10.16 16.23 -7.56
C TYR A 18 9.79 14.81 -7.14
N LEU A 19 8.93 14.72 -6.11
CA LEU A 19 8.25 13.48 -5.72
C LEU A 19 7.34 13.04 -6.87
N THR A 20 7.64 11.92 -7.51
CA THR A 20 6.79 11.43 -8.60
C THR A 20 5.64 10.65 -8.05
N ILE A 21 4.53 11.30 -8.06
CA ILE A 21 3.23 10.69 -7.83
C ILE A 21 2.78 10.20 -9.19
N ALA A 22 2.74 8.89 -9.40
CA ALA A 22 2.17 8.32 -10.60
C ALA A 22 0.66 8.61 -10.62
N ILE A 23 0.27 9.73 -11.23
CA ILE A 23 -1.14 10.11 -11.40
C ILE A 23 -1.65 9.40 -12.64
N SER A 24 -2.27 8.24 -12.48
CA SER A 24 -3.06 7.66 -13.57
C SER A 24 -4.44 8.33 -13.63
N ALA A 25 -4.52 9.50 -14.25
CA ALA A 25 -5.79 10.07 -14.66
C ALA A 25 -6.30 9.35 -15.90
N PHE A 26 -7.32 8.53 -15.77
CA PHE A 26 -8.07 7.99 -16.90
C PHE A 26 -8.92 9.13 -17.52
N THR A 27 -8.34 9.91 -18.40
CA THR A 27 -8.95 10.49 -19.61
C THR A 27 -7.87 11.19 -20.42
N SER A 28 -7.66 10.71 -21.69
CA SER A 28 -7.02 11.37 -22.84
C SER A 28 -5.55 11.82 -22.70
N PHE A 29 -4.71 11.08 -23.41
CA PHE A 29 -3.51 11.50 -24.13
C PHE A 29 -2.67 12.67 -23.56
N PHE A 30 -1.81 12.35 -22.60
CA PHE A 30 -0.48 12.96 -22.51
C PHE A 30 0.47 11.86 -22.02
N SER A 31 1.37 11.45 -22.87
CA SER A 31 2.55 10.66 -22.53
C SER A 31 3.41 11.52 -21.59
N CYS A 32 3.41 11.23 -20.31
CA CYS A 32 4.47 11.68 -19.41
C CYS A 32 5.35 10.44 -19.18
N ASP A 33 6.38 10.31 -20.00
CA ASP A 33 7.36 9.22 -19.95
C ASP A 33 8.48 9.50 -18.95
N ASP A 34 8.14 9.97 -17.74
CA ASP A 34 9.17 10.10 -16.70
C ASP A 34 8.56 9.78 -15.33
N ASP A 35 8.48 8.47 -15.02
CA ASP A 35 8.22 7.99 -13.66
C ASP A 35 9.49 8.21 -12.84
N SER A 36 9.74 9.44 -12.38
CA SER A 36 10.87 9.73 -11.53
C SER A 36 10.60 9.23 -10.11
N TRP A 37 11.33 8.19 -9.69
CA TRP A 37 11.32 7.70 -8.32
C TRP A 37 12.22 8.59 -7.44
N ILE A 38 11.82 8.77 -6.18
CA ILE A 38 12.59 9.52 -5.19
C ILE A 38 13.06 8.55 -4.13
N ARG A 39 14.37 8.44 -3.96
CA ARG A 39 14.96 7.64 -2.90
C ARG A 39 14.70 8.31 -1.55
N ILE A 40 14.08 7.56 -0.63
CA ILE A 40 13.75 8.02 0.72
C ILE A 40 14.86 7.64 1.70
N SER A 41 15.43 6.44 1.57
CA SER A 41 16.52 5.93 2.41
C SER A 41 17.43 5.00 1.59
N GLU A 42 18.65 4.81 2.07
CA GLU A 42 19.61 3.82 1.59
C GLU A 42 19.76 2.65 2.57
N GLU A 43 19.11 2.75 3.73
CA GLU A 43 19.23 1.75 4.78
C GLU A 43 18.09 0.73 4.69
N ARG A 44 18.46 -0.55 4.55
CA ARG A 44 17.50 -1.67 4.45
C ARG A 44 16.52 -1.78 5.61
N ILE A 45 16.84 -1.22 6.78
CA ILE A 45 15.93 -1.19 7.92
C ILE A 45 14.68 -0.33 7.68
N TYR A 46 14.69 0.49 6.62
CA TYR A 46 13.56 1.31 6.16
C TYR A 46 12.85 0.71 4.96
N SER A 47 12.98 -0.61 4.73
CA SER A 47 12.10 -1.38 3.85
C SER A 47 10.64 -1.09 4.18
N ILE A 48 9.87 -0.60 3.19
CA ILE A 48 8.48 -0.18 3.39
C ILE A 48 7.55 -1.24 2.81
N SER A 49 6.75 -1.87 3.66
CA SER A 49 5.80 -2.93 3.30
C SER A 49 4.33 -2.47 3.32
N GLY A 50 4.02 -1.32 3.88
CA GLY A 50 2.66 -0.78 3.88
C GLY A 50 2.62 0.72 4.13
N VAL A 51 1.58 1.40 3.62
CA VAL A 51 1.44 2.86 3.72
C VAL A 51 0.00 3.31 3.92
N SER A 52 -0.21 4.30 4.79
CA SER A 52 -1.52 4.95 4.99
C SER A 52 -1.38 6.45 5.23
N ALA A 53 -2.33 7.23 4.77
CA ALA A 53 -2.31 8.68 4.97
C ALA A 53 -2.40 9.05 6.46
N PHE A 54 -1.62 10.05 6.89
CA PHE A 54 -1.64 10.63 8.23
C PHE A 54 -1.26 12.10 8.20
N ASN A 55 -2.09 12.97 8.76
CA ASN A 55 -1.86 14.42 8.77
C ASN A 55 -1.44 14.95 7.39
N ASN A 56 -0.27 15.58 7.32
CA ASN A 56 0.33 16.10 6.09
C ASN A 56 1.35 15.16 5.44
N GLY A 57 1.36 13.88 5.80
CA GLY A 57 2.26 12.86 5.27
C GLY A 57 1.61 11.49 5.32
N TRP A 58 2.41 10.50 5.67
CA TRP A 58 1.98 9.09 5.71
C TRP A 58 2.57 8.38 6.92
N LEU A 59 1.84 7.39 7.41
CA LEU A 59 2.40 6.33 8.23
C LEU A 59 2.86 5.22 7.29
N VAL A 60 4.06 4.71 7.53
CA VAL A 60 4.61 3.55 6.85
C VAL A 60 4.93 2.46 7.86
N VAL A 61 4.82 1.21 7.46
CA VAL A 61 5.23 0.05 8.26
C VAL A 61 6.38 -0.66 7.59
N HIS A 62 7.15 -1.39 8.40
CA HIS A 62 8.36 -2.07 8.00
C HIS A 62 8.27 -3.56 8.36
N ASP A 63 8.67 -4.45 7.46
CA ASP A 63 8.70 -5.92 7.63
C ASP A 63 9.80 -6.41 8.58
N ASN A 64 10.33 -5.52 9.38
CA ASN A 64 11.43 -5.75 10.28
C ASN A 64 11.14 -6.81 11.36
N LYS A 65 12.15 -7.63 11.65
CA LYS A 65 12.05 -8.79 12.54
C LYS A 65 12.92 -8.69 13.81
N LYS A 66 13.90 -7.75 13.84
CA LYS A 66 14.86 -7.60 14.96
C LYS A 66 14.43 -6.49 15.94
N ILE A 67 14.82 -6.60 17.19
CA ILE A 67 14.38 -5.70 18.27
C ILE A 67 14.72 -4.23 18.00
N ASN A 68 15.90 -3.94 17.46
CA ASN A 68 16.39 -2.56 17.27
C ASN A 68 15.99 -1.95 15.90
N GLN A 69 15.02 -2.52 15.23
CA GLN A 69 14.56 -2.03 13.94
C GLN A 69 13.20 -1.34 14.08
N PRO A 70 12.93 -0.27 13.31
CA PRO A 70 11.64 0.40 13.33
C PRO A 70 10.51 -0.54 12.90
N ARG A 71 9.30 -0.30 13.40
CA ARG A 71 8.07 -1.00 12.98
C ARG A 71 7.14 -0.07 12.25
N VAL A 72 7.07 1.17 12.70
CA VAL A 72 6.23 2.23 12.14
C VAL A 72 7.05 3.50 12.08
N SER A 73 6.99 4.20 10.96
CA SER A 73 7.59 5.52 10.80
C SER A 73 6.61 6.50 10.18
N LEU A 74 6.84 7.79 10.40
CA LEU A 74 6.22 8.87 9.66
C LEU A 74 7.06 9.18 8.43
N LEU A 75 6.43 9.22 7.27
CA LEU A 75 7.00 9.75 6.05
C LEU A 75 6.40 11.12 5.77
N SER A 76 7.23 12.15 5.81
CA SER A 76 6.80 13.53 5.52
C SER A 76 6.69 13.78 4.02
N LYS A 77 6.00 14.86 3.62
CA LYS A 77 5.98 15.34 2.22
C LYS A 77 7.35 15.82 1.72
N SER A 78 8.29 16.07 2.62
CA SER A 78 9.69 16.37 2.29
C SER A 78 10.57 15.13 2.23
N ASN A 79 9.97 13.94 2.17
CA ASN A 79 10.62 12.63 2.04
C ASN A 79 11.55 12.27 3.21
N GLN A 80 11.22 12.75 4.40
CA GLN A 80 11.95 12.42 5.62
C GLN A 80 11.20 11.36 6.42
N LEU A 81 11.92 10.34 6.88
CA LEU A 81 11.43 9.33 7.79
C LEU A 81 11.70 9.74 9.24
N LYS A 82 10.73 9.48 10.11
CA LYS A 82 10.84 9.60 11.55
C LYS A 82 10.22 8.39 12.22
N ASP A 83 11.04 7.61 12.93
CA ASP A 83 10.58 6.41 13.62
C ASP A 83 9.63 6.74 14.75
N LEU A 84 8.57 5.95 14.87
CA LEU A 84 7.64 6.00 15.98
C LEU A 84 7.91 4.84 16.94
N THR A 85 7.86 5.13 18.23
CA THR A 85 8.04 4.12 19.26
C THR A 85 6.81 3.23 19.37
N TRP A 86 7.00 1.91 19.18
CA TRP A 86 5.95 0.93 19.46
C TRP A 86 5.74 0.83 20.99
N PRO A 87 4.48 0.90 21.48
CA PRO A 87 4.22 1.13 22.91
C PRO A 87 4.42 -0.10 23.80
N HIS A 88 4.63 -1.28 23.24
CA HIS A 88 4.80 -2.53 24.00
C HIS A 88 6.23 -3.08 23.87
N SER A 89 6.67 -3.84 24.88
CA SER A 89 7.94 -4.56 24.84
C SER A 89 7.95 -5.70 23.82
N SER A 90 6.78 -6.30 23.53
CA SER A 90 6.60 -7.26 22.44
C SER A 90 6.38 -6.48 21.16
N LEU A 91 7.37 -6.46 20.31
CA LEU A 91 7.29 -5.81 18.99
C LEU A 91 6.52 -6.70 18.01
N PRO A 92 5.76 -6.10 17.08
CA PRO A 92 5.23 -6.83 15.94
C PRO A 92 6.36 -7.47 15.13
N TYR A 93 6.03 -8.57 14.48
CA TYR A 93 6.96 -9.31 13.66
C TYR A 93 6.48 -9.32 12.21
N ASP A 94 7.29 -8.86 11.26
CA ASP A 94 6.96 -8.96 9.85
C ASP A 94 5.68 -8.20 9.48
N LEU A 95 5.65 -6.88 9.72
CA LEU A 95 4.50 -6.05 9.35
C LEU A 95 4.46 -5.86 7.84
N GLU A 96 3.28 -6.11 7.24
CA GLU A 96 3.10 -6.09 5.78
C GLU A 96 2.09 -5.03 5.32
N ALA A 97 1.21 -4.58 6.18
CA ALA A 97 0.22 -3.59 5.76
C ALA A 97 -0.22 -2.67 6.89
N ILE A 98 -0.65 -1.46 6.52
CA ILE A 98 -1.34 -0.51 7.39
C ILE A 98 -2.46 0.19 6.62
N HIS A 99 -3.65 0.25 7.22
CA HIS A 99 -4.76 0.99 6.60
C HIS A 99 -5.55 1.77 7.65
N SER A 100 -5.92 3.01 7.31
CA SER A 100 -6.80 3.82 8.16
C SER A 100 -8.19 3.21 8.26
N ILE A 101 -8.81 3.29 9.45
CA ILE A 101 -10.19 2.84 9.64
C ILE A 101 -11.13 3.98 9.25
N PRO A 102 -11.94 3.83 8.18
CA PRO A 102 -12.89 4.85 7.74
C PRO A 102 -13.78 5.34 8.89
N ASN A 103 -13.93 6.66 9.04
CA ASN A 103 -14.74 7.33 10.06
C ASN A 103 -14.29 7.14 11.53
N TYR A 104 -13.11 6.61 11.78
CA TYR A 104 -12.57 6.44 13.13
C TYR A 104 -11.38 7.36 13.46
N GLY A 105 -11.25 8.48 12.74
CA GLY A 105 -10.18 9.45 12.95
C GLY A 105 -8.80 8.82 12.68
N ASN A 106 -7.84 9.05 13.59
CA ASN A 106 -6.47 8.56 13.45
C ASN A 106 -6.31 7.13 13.96
N GLN A 107 -7.27 6.25 13.68
CA GLN A 107 -7.18 4.83 13.97
C GLN A 107 -6.82 4.03 12.72
N TYR A 108 -5.98 3.03 12.92
CA TYR A 108 -5.44 2.19 11.85
C TYR A 108 -5.50 0.71 12.25
N VAL A 109 -5.57 -0.14 11.27
CA VAL A 109 -5.24 -1.56 11.40
C VAL A 109 -3.85 -1.75 10.80
N VAL A 110 -2.97 -2.39 11.57
CA VAL A 110 -1.63 -2.81 11.15
C VAL A 110 -1.61 -4.33 11.16
N MET A 111 -1.06 -4.96 10.12
CA MET A 111 -1.15 -6.40 9.89
C MET A 111 0.25 -7.02 9.73
N GLU A 112 0.48 -8.13 10.44
CA GLU A 112 1.63 -9.02 10.20
C GLU A 112 1.32 -10.00 9.06
N SER A 113 2.35 -10.53 8.39
CA SER A 113 2.25 -11.56 7.36
C SER A 113 1.45 -12.80 7.79
N THR A 114 1.44 -13.10 9.09
CA THR A 114 0.68 -14.19 9.72
C THR A 114 -0.82 -13.91 9.88
N GLY A 115 -1.26 -12.70 9.57
CA GLY A 115 -2.62 -12.23 9.81
C GLY A 115 -2.93 -11.81 11.24
N LYS A 116 -1.91 -11.68 12.11
CA LYS A 116 -2.08 -10.99 13.38
C LYS A 116 -2.20 -9.50 13.11
N CYS A 117 -3.20 -8.87 13.69
CA CYS A 117 -3.51 -7.45 13.50
C CYS A 117 -3.50 -6.69 14.81
N TYR A 118 -3.12 -5.42 14.70
CA TYR A 118 -3.18 -4.46 15.80
C TYR A 118 -4.05 -3.29 15.37
N ARG A 119 -5.08 -2.99 16.14
CA ARG A 119 -5.79 -1.72 16.02
C ARG A 119 -5.05 -0.67 16.84
N ILE A 120 -4.51 0.31 16.18
CA ILE A 120 -3.76 1.39 16.82
C ILE A 120 -4.47 2.74 16.65
N ILE A 121 -4.16 3.67 17.53
CA ILE A 121 -4.44 5.09 17.37
C ILE A 121 -3.10 5.84 17.39
N VAL A 122 -2.91 6.77 16.47
CA VAL A 122 -1.74 7.65 16.47
C VAL A 122 -2.20 9.06 16.81
N ASN A 123 -1.65 9.63 17.88
CA ASN A 123 -1.97 11.00 18.28
C ASN A 123 -1.43 11.97 17.22
N PRO A 124 -2.26 12.87 16.64
CA PRO A 124 -1.81 13.76 15.58
C PRO A 124 -0.82 14.83 16.05
N ASP A 125 -0.81 15.17 17.34
CA ASP A 125 0.03 16.24 17.91
C ASP A 125 1.32 15.70 18.52
N THR A 126 1.26 14.56 19.25
CA THR A 126 2.41 13.96 19.94
C THR A 126 3.05 12.82 19.14
N GLU A 127 2.35 12.31 18.11
CA GLU A 127 2.76 11.18 17.27
C GLU A 127 2.93 9.86 18.06
N GLU A 128 2.38 9.81 19.28
CA GLU A 128 2.39 8.61 20.09
C GLU A 128 1.42 7.56 19.56
N ILE A 129 1.90 6.32 19.51
CA ILE A 129 1.07 5.14 19.17
C ILE A 129 0.44 4.59 20.45
N ARG A 130 -0.85 4.25 20.39
CA ARG A 130 -1.57 3.49 21.44
C ARG A 130 -2.29 2.31 20.82
N ILE A 131 -2.08 1.12 21.35
CA ILE A 131 -2.78 -0.08 20.91
C ILE A 131 -4.17 -0.10 21.54
N LYS A 132 -5.21 -0.25 20.71
CA LYS A 132 -6.62 -0.31 21.09
C LYS A 132 -7.15 -1.74 21.09
N GLY A 133 -6.43 -2.68 20.52
CA GLY A 133 -6.74 -4.09 20.51
C GLY A 133 -5.87 -4.88 19.55
N GLU A 134 -5.83 -6.18 19.80
CA GLU A 134 -5.16 -7.15 18.95
C GLU A 134 -6.20 -8.20 18.53
N PHE A 135 -6.08 -8.71 17.31
CA PHE A 135 -6.95 -9.75 16.77
C PHE A 135 -6.23 -10.52 15.67
N LYS A 136 -6.81 -11.63 15.25
CA LYS A 136 -6.29 -12.42 14.12
C LYS A 136 -7.33 -12.48 13.02
N LEU A 137 -6.90 -12.33 11.78
CA LEU A 137 -7.77 -12.50 10.61
C LEU A 137 -8.18 -13.96 10.45
N PRO A 138 -9.46 -14.23 10.20
CA PRO A 138 -9.95 -15.60 10.03
C PRO A 138 -9.71 -16.16 8.63
N GLY A 139 -9.91 -17.47 8.47
CA GLY A 139 -9.89 -18.16 7.17
C GLY A 139 -8.51 -18.47 6.60
N LEU A 140 -7.44 -18.23 7.36
CA LEU A 140 -6.07 -18.41 6.89
C LEU A 140 -5.59 -19.85 7.02
N SER A 141 -4.76 -20.31 6.06
CA SER A 141 -3.98 -21.53 6.15
C SER A 141 -2.51 -21.21 6.48
N GLU A 142 -1.77 -22.20 6.97
CA GLU A 142 -0.35 -22.06 7.29
C GLU A 142 0.54 -21.69 6.11
N SER A 143 0.08 -22.00 4.88
CA SER A 143 0.82 -21.68 3.66
C SER A 143 0.59 -20.27 3.14
N MET A 144 -0.30 -19.51 3.76
CA MET A 144 -0.60 -18.14 3.36
C MET A 144 0.41 -17.16 3.98
N ASN A 145 0.77 -16.18 3.18
CA ASN A 145 1.54 -15.01 3.57
C ASN A 145 0.74 -13.77 3.15
N LEU A 146 0.22 -13.02 4.13
CA LEU A 146 -0.61 -11.85 3.86
C LEU A 146 0.27 -10.65 3.59
N GLU A 147 -0.04 -9.93 2.51
CA GLU A 147 0.67 -8.73 2.10
C GLU A 147 -0.28 -7.51 2.00
N GLY A 148 -1.51 -7.71 1.54
CA GLY A 148 -2.43 -6.61 1.28
C GLY A 148 -3.56 -6.48 2.31
N LEU A 149 -3.86 -5.22 2.68
CA LEU A 149 -4.97 -4.87 3.56
C LEU A 149 -5.67 -3.61 3.06
N ALA A 150 -6.99 -3.64 2.90
CA ALA A 150 -7.78 -2.46 2.59
C ALA A 150 -9.09 -2.43 3.38
N LEU A 151 -9.47 -1.25 3.86
CA LEU A 151 -10.73 -1.02 4.55
C LEU A 151 -11.58 0.00 3.77
N ILE A 152 -12.88 -0.26 3.72
CA ILE A 152 -13.86 0.65 3.12
C ILE A 152 -15.17 0.58 3.90
N GLU A 153 -15.84 1.72 4.06
CA GLU A 153 -17.19 1.72 4.55
C GLU A 153 -18.18 1.63 3.39
N SER A 154 -19.17 0.78 3.51
CA SER A 154 -20.26 0.68 2.55
C SER A 154 -21.57 0.37 3.29
N ASN A 155 -22.59 1.19 3.06
CA ASN A 155 -23.93 1.08 3.71
C ASN A 155 -23.85 1.02 5.25
N GLY A 156 -22.97 1.80 5.87
CA GLY A 156 -22.81 1.84 7.32
C GLY A 156 -22.10 0.62 7.90
N VAL A 157 -21.62 -0.30 7.06
CA VAL A 157 -20.84 -1.47 7.46
C VAL A 157 -19.40 -1.28 7.03
N LEU A 158 -18.49 -1.41 7.97
CA LEU A 158 -17.07 -1.41 7.65
C LEU A 158 -16.68 -2.77 7.06
N LYS A 159 -16.11 -2.74 5.88
CA LYS A 159 -15.61 -3.89 5.16
C LYS A 159 -14.09 -3.92 5.22
N VAL A 160 -13.52 -5.10 5.38
CA VAL A 160 -12.09 -5.34 5.32
C VAL A 160 -11.78 -6.34 4.21
N PHE A 161 -10.75 -6.04 3.46
CA PHE A 161 -10.16 -6.90 2.44
C PHE A 161 -8.74 -7.20 2.87
N TYR A 162 -8.36 -8.46 2.82
CA TYR A 162 -6.99 -8.89 3.08
C TYR A 162 -6.62 -10.01 2.12
N GLY A 163 -5.37 -10.02 1.72
CA GLY A 163 -4.92 -10.87 0.63
C GLY A 163 -3.64 -11.62 0.92
N ASP A 164 -3.67 -12.90 0.61
CA ASP A 164 -2.48 -13.73 0.52
C ASP A 164 -1.78 -13.47 -0.82
N ARG A 165 -0.47 -13.25 -0.79
CA ARG A 165 0.33 -12.88 -1.97
C ARG A 165 0.33 -13.91 -3.09
N GLY A 166 0.06 -15.19 -2.77
CA GLY A 166 0.21 -16.28 -3.73
C GLY A 166 1.68 -16.58 -4.10
N SER A 167 1.88 -17.26 -5.19
CA SER A 167 3.18 -17.55 -5.80
C SER A 167 2.98 -17.95 -7.26
N ASP A 168 4.05 -18.24 -8.00
CA ASP A 168 3.97 -18.76 -9.38
C ASP A 168 3.12 -20.02 -9.49
N SER A 169 3.24 -20.91 -8.51
CA SER A 169 2.53 -22.21 -8.49
C SER A 169 1.19 -22.15 -7.76
N ARG A 170 0.87 -21.07 -7.07
CA ARG A 170 -0.32 -20.94 -6.23
C ARG A 170 -1.00 -19.61 -6.44
N PRO A 171 -2.30 -19.58 -6.81
CA PRO A 171 -3.05 -18.33 -6.91
C PRO A 171 -3.13 -17.63 -5.56
N SER A 172 -3.31 -16.32 -5.61
CA SER A 172 -3.63 -15.49 -4.45
C SER A 172 -5.04 -15.75 -3.97
N THR A 173 -5.27 -15.55 -2.68
CA THR A 173 -6.61 -15.54 -2.09
C THR A 173 -6.91 -14.18 -1.50
N LEU A 174 -7.98 -13.54 -1.98
CA LEU A 174 -8.52 -12.31 -1.42
C LEU A 174 -9.73 -12.65 -0.56
N PHE A 175 -9.71 -12.24 0.70
CA PHE A 175 -10.84 -12.33 1.61
C PHE A 175 -11.60 -11.00 1.63
N PHE A 176 -12.93 -11.11 1.62
CA PHE A 176 -13.87 -10.02 1.81
C PHE A 176 -14.66 -10.30 3.07
N ALA A 177 -14.64 -9.40 4.04
CA ALA A 177 -15.18 -9.62 5.37
C ALA A 177 -15.82 -8.36 5.95
N ASP A 178 -16.72 -8.55 6.92
CA ASP A 178 -17.27 -7.49 7.74
C ASP A 178 -16.38 -7.28 8.98
N TYR A 179 -16.14 -6.03 9.35
CA TYR A 179 -15.33 -5.69 10.51
C TYR A 179 -16.12 -4.94 11.57
N ASN A 180 -16.29 -5.55 12.74
CA ASN A 180 -16.81 -4.90 13.91
C ASN A 180 -15.67 -4.29 14.75
N VAL A 181 -15.43 -2.99 14.55
CA VAL A 181 -14.32 -2.28 15.20
C VAL A 181 -14.41 -2.29 16.72
N LYS A 182 -15.63 -2.24 17.29
CA LYS A 182 -15.81 -2.18 18.75
C LYS A 182 -15.36 -3.48 19.43
N GLN A 183 -15.58 -4.60 18.78
CA GLN A 183 -15.27 -5.94 19.28
C GLN A 183 -13.94 -6.47 18.75
N ASN A 184 -13.32 -5.79 17.76
CA ASN A 184 -12.20 -6.30 16.96
C ASN A 184 -12.52 -7.66 16.33
N ASP A 185 -13.73 -7.81 15.82
CA ASP A 185 -14.23 -9.06 15.26
C ASP A 185 -14.39 -8.97 13.75
N ILE A 186 -13.95 -10.02 13.05
CA ILE A 186 -13.96 -10.12 11.58
C ILE A 186 -14.79 -11.34 11.19
N THR A 187 -15.82 -11.10 10.38
CA THR A 187 -16.66 -12.16 9.81
C THR A 187 -16.46 -12.24 8.31
N VAL A 188 -15.85 -13.34 7.83
CA VAL A 188 -15.63 -13.57 6.39
C VAL A 188 -16.97 -13.72 5.69
N VAL A 189 -17.20 -12.88 4.68
CA VAL A 189 -18.38 -12.96 3.80
C VAL A 189 -18.08 -13.84 2.60
N ARG A 190 -16.89 -13.68 2.01
CA ARG A 190 -16.46 -14.41 0.81
C ARG A 190 -14.94 -14.40 0.64
N SER A 191 -14.44 -15.42 -0.08
CA SER A 191 -13.07 -15.40 -0.59
C SER A 191 -13.06 -15.57 -2.11
N TYR A 192 -12.01 -15.06 -2.74
CA TYR A 192 -11.78 -15.12 -4.17
C TYR A 192 -10.37 -15.60 -4.44
N SER A 193 -10.22 -16.63 -5.27
CA SER A 193 -8.92 -17.07 -5.74
C SER A 193 -8.65 -16.48 -7.13
N PHE A 194 -7.47 -15.93 -7.35
CA PHE A 194 -7.07 -15.36 -8.63
C PHE A 194 -5.55 -15.35 -8.85
N SER A 195 -5.17 -15.20 -10.10
CA SER A 195 -3.82 -14.83 -10.53
C SER A 195 -3.92 -13.77 -11.60
N LEU A 196 -2.94 -12.86 -11.65
CA LEU A 196 -2.80 -11.97 -12.78
C LEU A 196 -2.56 -12.80 -14.06
N LEU A 197 -3.22 -12.41 -15.15
CA LEU A 197 -3.19 -13.20 -16.39
C LEU A 197 -1.81 -13.21 -17.04
N GLU A 198 -1.10 -12.09 -16.94
CA GLU A 198 0.23 -11.94 -17.53
C GLU A 198 1.26 -12.80 -16.79
N SER A 199 2.18 -13.38 -17.58
CA SER A 199 3.31 -14.12 -17.04
C SER A 199 4.32 -13.18 -16.40
N MET A 200 4.77 -13.51 -15.20
CA MET A 200 5.88 -12.87 -14.47
C MET A 200 6.66 -14.00 -13.79
N SER A 201 7.98 -13.91 -13.71
CA SER A 201 8.79 -14.83 -12.90
C SER A 201 8.67 -14.47 -11.42
N ASP A 202 8.77 -15.47 -10.55
CA ASP A 202 8.76 -15.30 -9.09
C ASP A 202 7.62 -14.40 -8.59
N LYS A 203 6.44 -14.60 -9.19
CA LYS A 203 5.29 -13.73 -9.07
C LYS A 203 4.63 -13.79 -7.70
N ARG A 204 4.43 -12.61 -7.10
CA ARG A 204 3.52 -12.35 -5.99
C ARG A 204 2.35 -11.54 -6.56
N ASN A 205 1.12 -12.05 -6.49
CA ASN A 205 -0.03 -11.35 -7.13
C ASN A 205 -0.61 -10.22 -6.27
N ILE A 206 -0.29 -10.16 -4.99
CA ILE A 206 -0.70 -9.09 -4.07
C ILE A 206 0.54 -8.68 -3.30
N ALA A 207 0.94 -7.40 -3.41
CA ALA A 207 1.91 -6.76 -2.54
C ALA A 207 1.22 -5.82 -1.53
N ASP A 208 0.15 -5.10 -1.95
CA ASP A 208 -0.70 -4.31 -1.06
C ASP A 208 -2.08 -4.09 -1.72
N LEU A 209 -3.02 -3.50 -0.98
CA LEU A 209 -4.38 -3.24 -1.42
C LEU A 209 -4.84 -1.82 -1.10
N VAL A 210 -5.51 -1.14 -2.04
CA VAL A 210 -6.12 0.16 -1.79
C VAL A 210 -7.42 0.36 -2.56
N PHE A 211 -8.41 1.00 -1.92
CA PHE A 211 -9.60 1.48 -2.60
C PHE A 211 -9.41 2.90 -3.13
N ASP A 212 -9.73 3.13 -4.40
CA ASP A 212 -9.87 4.48 -4.92
C ASP A 212 -11.23 5.10 -4.54
N LYS A 213 -11.39 6.41 -4.79
CA LYS A 213 -12.61 7.16 -4.51
C LYS A 213 -13.84 6.68 -5.31
N LYS A 214 -13.64 5.87 -6.36
CA LYS A 214 -14.70 5.29 -7.18
C LYS A 214 -15.10 3.88 -6.72
N GLY A 215 -14.49 3.40 -5.63
CA GLY A 215 -14.70 2.07 -5.07
C GLY A 215 -13.98 0.95 -5.83
N ASN A 216 -13.02 1.25 -6.70
CA ASN A 216 -12.19 0.23 -7.30
C ASN A 216 -11.12 -0.19 -6.29
N LEU A 217 -10.95 -1.50 -6.13
CA LEU A 217 -9.85 -2.10 -5.37
C LEU A 217 -8.67 -2.33 -6.31
N TRP A 218 -7.53 -1.77 -5.96
CA TRP A 218 -6.27 -1.87 -6.67
C TRP A 218 -5.27 -2.70 -5.89
N SER A 219 -4.37 -3.37 -6.62
CA SER A 219 -3.22 -4.08 -6.07
C SER A 219 -2.03 -3.94 -7.00
N ALA A 220 -0.85 -4.23 -6.47
CA ALA A 220 0.38 -4.44 -7.22
C ALA A 220 0.71 -5.93 -7.23
N ALA A 221 1.10 -6.46 -8.39
CA ALA A 221 1.73 -7.77 -8.51
C ALA A 221 3.22 -7.55 -8.77
N THR A 222 4.07 -8.20 -7.99
CA THR A 222 5.50 -7.98 -8.04
C THR A 222 6.24 -9.27 -8.40
N SER A 223 7.23 -9.18 -9.30
CA SER A 223 8.25 -10.20 -9.51
C SER A 223 9.35 -9.99 -8.48
N ASP A 224 9.65 -11.04 -7.71
CA ASP A 224 10.66 -10.98 -6.66
C ASP A 224 11.60 -12.19 -6.75
N PRO A 225 12.63 -12.14 -7.63
CA PRO A 225 13.57 -13.22 -7.82
C PRO A 225 14.65 -13.29 -6.72
N GLY A 226 14.59 -12.40 -5.73
CA GLY A 226 15.53 -12.28 -4.63
C GLY A 226 16.16 -10.89 -4.54
N ASN A 227 17.15 -10.73 -3.67
CA ASN A 227 17.66 -9.45 -3.20
C ASN A 227 18.23 -8.50 -4.26
N ASP A 228 18.57 -8.98 -5.44
CA ASP A 228 19.30 -8.19 -6.45
C ASP A 228 18.46 -7.94 -7.71
N GLY A 229 17.18 -8.36 -7.70
CA GLY A 229 16.31 -8.19 -8.87
C GLY A 229 16.71 -9.04 -10.10
N PRO A 230 16.33 -8.71 -11.32
CA PRO A 230 15.52 -7.53 -11.67
C PRO A 230 14.08 -7.64 -11.17
N PHE A 231 13.59 -6.56 -10.60
CA PHE A 231 12.20 -6.47 -10.16
C PHE A 231 11.29 -6.01 -11.29
N GLU A 232 10.02 -6.35 -11.21
CA GLU A 232 8.96 -5.82 -12.06
C GLU A 232 7.69 -5.72 -11.23
N THR A 233 6.99 -4.60 -11.33
CA THR A 233 5.68 -4.45 -10.70
C THR A 233 4.62 -4.14 -11.73
N ARG A 234 3.45 -4.77 -11.59
CA ARG A 234 2.25 -4.52 -12.38
C ARG A 234 1.10 -4.06 -11.51
N LEU A 235 0.68 -2.81 -11.69
CA LEU A 235 -0.50 -2.27 -11.05
C LEU A 235 -1.76 -2.75 -11.78
N PHE A 236 -2.75 -3.26 -11.06
CA PHE A 236 -3.99 -3.76 -11.65
C PHE A 236 -5.20 -3.55 -10.73
N ARG A 237 -6.38 -3.54 -11.34
CA ARG A 237 -7.64 -3.49 -10.62
C ARG A 237 -8.11 -4.90 -10.25
N VAL A 238 -8.19 -5.18 -8.97
CA VAL A 238 -8.67 -6.46 -8.42
C VAL A 238 -10.19 -6.59 -8.55
N GLY A 239 -10.91 -5.51 -8.27
CA GLY A 239 -12.37 -5.53 -8.30
C GLY A 239 -12.99 -4.17 -8.01
N LYS A 240 -14.29 -4.18 -7.72
CA LYS A 240 -15.03 -2.95 -7.41
C LYS A 240 -16.10 -3.20 -6.35
N MET A 241 -16.16 -2.31 -5.38
CA MET A 241 -17.28 -2.19 -4.44
C MET A 241 -18.41 -1.40 -5.09
N SER A 242 -19.62 -1.92 -5.06
CA SER A 242 -20.80 -1.19 -5.47
C SER A 242 -21.30 -0.25 -4.36
N LYS A 243 -22.17 0.68 -4.71
CA LYS A 243 -22.83 1.56 -3.73
C LYS A 243 -23.73 0.79 -2.76
N GLU A 244 -24.26 -0.35 -3.21
CA GLU A 244 -25.12 -1.25 -2.43
C GLU A 244 -24.32 -2.20 -1.50
N GLY A 245 -23.00 -2.08 -1.47
CA GLY A 245 -22.14 -2.87 -0.56
C GLY A 245 -21.77 -4.25 -1.07
N SER A 246 -22.00 -4.57 -2.34
CA SER A 246 -21.54 -5.81 -2.96
C SER A 246 -20.18 -5.60 -3.63
N PHE A 247 -19.30 -6.61 -3.52
CA PHE A 247 -18.01 -6.60 -4.20
C PHE A 247 -18.02 -7.54 -5.41
N SER A 248 -17.53 -7.03 -6.54
CA SER A 248 -17.34 -7.79 -7.77
C SER A 248 -15.86 -7.83 -8.16
N ILE A 249 -15.33 -9.04 -8.38
CA ILE A 249 -13.96 -9.23 -8.84
C ILE A 249 -13.84 -8.93 -10.33
N THR A 250 -12.76 -8.27 -10.76
CA THR A 250 -12.46 -8.01 -12.17
C THR A 250 -12.01 -9.30 -12.87
N ARG A 251 -12.58 -9.59 -14.03
CA ARG A 251 -12.16 -10.73 -14.87
C ARG A 251 -12.22 -10.37 -16.34
N PRO A 252 -11.19 -10.64 -17.16
CA PRO A 252 -9.85 -11.09 -16.72
C PRO A 252 -9.11 -9.98 -15.98
N MET A 253 -8.20 -10.32 -15.06
CA MET A 253 -7.30 -9.37 -14.44
C MET A 253 -6.13 -9.10 -15.38
N LYS A 254 -5.95 -7.84 -15.73
CA LYS A 254 -4.85 -7.36 -16.58
C LYS A 254 -4.19 -6.16 -15.93
N SER A 255 -2.90 -6.01 -16.16
CA SER A 255 -2.16 -4.83 -15.73
C SER A 255 -2.72 -3.56 -16.37
N SER A 256 -2.76 -2.50 -15.59
CA SER A 256 -3.06 -1.14 -16.04
C SER A 256 -1.78 -0.37 -16.31
N LYS A 257 -0.72 -0.67 -15.59
CA LYS A 257 0.61 -0.08 -15.74
C LYS A 257 1.66 -1.06 -15.24
N THR A 258 2.83 -1.08 -15.90
CA THR A 258 4.02 -1.84 -15.52
C THR A 258 5.13 -0.88 -15.12
N PHE A 259 5.88 -1.23 -14.08
CA PHE A 259 7.04 -0.53 -13.58
C PHE A 259 8.22 -1.51 -13.62
N GLU A 260 9.18 -1.25 -14.48
CA GLU A 260 10.37 -2.07 -14.64
C GLU A 260 11.42 -1.64 -13.59
N ASN A 261 12.12 -2.63 -13.04
CA ASN A 261 13.16 -2.47 -12.01
C ASN A 261 12.65 -1.91 -10.67
N GLU A 262 11.34 -1.96 -10.44
CA GLU A 262 10.72 -1.44 -9.22
C GLU A 262 9.93 -2.53 -8.50
N LYS A 263 10.25 -2.76 -7.24
CA LYS A 263 9.53 -3.64 -6.32
C LYS A 263 8.57 -2.83 -5.48
N VAL A 264 7.34 -2.62 -5.97
CA VAL A 264 6.30 -1.91 -5.21
C VAL A 264 5.75 -2.84 -4.13
N GLU A 265 5.89 -2.44 -2.88
CA GLU A 265 5.40 -3.18 -1.72
C GLU A 265 4.28 -2.44 -0.97
N ALA A 266 4.10 -1.14 -1.20
CA ALA A 266 3.05 -0.38 -0.55
C ALA A 266 2.34 0.57 -1.50
N ILE A 267 0.99 0.62 -1.42
CA ILE A 267 0.17 1.50 -2.24
C ILE A 267 -0.89 2.23 -1.40
N THR A 268 -1.10 3.51 -1.67
CA THR A 268 -2.20 4.27 -1.07
C THR A 268 -2.73 5.31 -2.04
N THR A 269 -3.90 5.89 -1.74
CA THR A 269 -4.42 6.97 -2.57
C THR A 269 -3.79 8.30 -2.20
N TYR A 270 -3.43 9.09 -3.21
CA TYR A 270 -2.98 10.47 -3.02
C TYR A 270 -3.58 11.39 -4.08
N LYS A 271 -4.26 12.46 -3.65
CA LYS A 271 -5.01 13.36 -4.54
C LYS A 271 -6.03 12.59 -5.40
N SER A 272 -5.80 12.50 -6.72
CA SER A 272 -6.64 11.76 -7.67
C SER A 272 -5.98 10.47 -8.19
N GLY A 273 -4.79 10.13 -7.68
CA GLY A 273 -4.01 8.97 -8.11
C GLY A 273 -3.69 8.00 -6.98
N ILE A 274 -2.73 7.12 -7.26
CA ILE A 274 -2.17 6.14 -6.34
C ILE A 274 -0.71 6.52 -6.08
N LEU A 275 -0.33 6.63 -4.82
CA LEU A 275 1.06 6.71 -4.36
C LEU A 275 1.59 5.28 -4.27
N LEU A 276 2.77 5.07 -4.80
CA LEU A 276 3.50 3.82 -4.76
C LEU A 276 4.78 4.01 -3.95
N LEU A 277 5.10 3.07 -3.08
CA LEU A 277 6.37 3.01 -2.39
C LEU A 277 7.03 1.66 -2.70
N THR A 278 8.35 1.69 -2.91
CA THR A 278 9.14 0.52 -3.28
C THR A 278 10.06 0.09 -2.16
N ASP A 279 10.34 -1.19 -2.11
CA ASP A 279 11.46 -1.78 -1.43
C ASP A 279 12.33 -2.52 -2.44
N ASN A 280 13.26 -1.80 -3.06
CA ASN A 280 14.18 -2.37 -4.04
C ASN A 280 15.40 -3.05 -3.36
N GLU A 281 15.30 -3.37 -2.08
CA GLU A 281 16.24 -4.11 -1.26
C GLU A 281 17.66 -3.53 -1.22
N ASN A 282 18.50 -3.74 -2.22
CA ASN A 282 19.89 -3.27 -2.27
C ASN A 282 20.17 -2.28 -3.42
N LEU A 283 19.13 -1.83 -4.14
CA LEU A 283 19.30 -1.00 -5.33
C LEU A 283 19.03 0.48 -5.08
#